data_ed9076d3e11adfc988c4c398d33c350b
#
_entry.id   ed9076d3e11adfc988c4c398d33c350b
#
_cell.length_a   1.000
_cell.length_b   1.000
_cell.length_c   1.000
_cell.angle_alpha   90.00
_cell.angle_beta   90.00
_cell.angle_gamma   90.00
#
_symmetry.space_group_name_H-M   'P 1'
#
loop_
_entity.id
_entity.type
_entity.pdbx_description
1 polymer ?
#
loop_
_entity_poly.entity_id
_entity_poly.type
_entity_poly.pdbx_seq_one_letter_code
_entity_poly.pdbx_strand_id
1 'polypeptide(L)'
;VKIKYIKNINLNWAIKDISRNLKQYTNGDYILIFPFCSKKHSKKKWPYYSELIVSIKEIYKNKYPVLVAPGPNEIAEAKKLNAKVVLDNDNPIKLDFLISLINSAKYIISNDTGPAHACSHLNKNGLALFGSHTTAKKVNIGNTNFKTITVNSLSELKVEDVVTNIKKNLD
;
A
#
# COMPACT_ATOMS: atom_id res chain seq x y z
N VAL A 1 -26.65 -9.34 21.88
CA VAL A 1 -25.20 -9.11 22.10
C VAL A 1 -24.84 -7.85 21.34
N LYS A 2 -24.52 -6.74 22.04
CA LYS A 2 -23.97 -5.54 21.40
C LYS A 2 -22.52 -5.83 21.02
N ILE A 3 -22.24 -5.98 19.73
CA ILE A 3 -20.86 -6.08 19.22
C ILE A 3 -20.22 -4.70 19.44
N LYS A 4 -19.28 -4.62 20.38
CA LYS A 4 -18.42 -3.44 20.53
C LYS A 4 -17.53 -3.38 19.28
N TYR A 5 -17.70 -2.35 18.48
CA TYR A 5 -16.78 -2.06 17.39
C TYR A 5 -15.36 -1.88 17.96
N ILE A 6 -14.45 -2.77 17.61
CA ILE A 6 -13.04 -2.61 17.94
C ILE A 6 -12.50 -1.56 16.97
N LYS A 7 -12.27 -0.36 17.47
CA LYS A 7 -11.84 0.79 16.66
C LYS A 7 -10.45 0.60 16.04
N ASN A 8 -9.53 -0.07 16.75
CA ASN A 8 -8.17 -0.35 16.30
C ASN A 8 -7.75 -1.76 16.74
N ILE A 9 -7.25 -2.54 15.79
CA ILE A 9 -6.62 -3.83 16.08
C ILE A 9 -5.15 -3.56 16.38
N ASN A 10 -4.66 -4.07 17.51
CA ASN A 10 -3.23 -3.98 17.84
C ASN A 10 -2.46 -5.02 17.03
N LEU A 11 -1.60 -4.57 16.13
CA LEU A 11 -0.73 -5.40 15.28
C LEU A 11 0.73 -5.44 15.76
N ASN A 12 1.05 -4.81 16.90
CA ASN A 12 2.44 -4.70 17.38
C ASN A 12 3.09 -6.06 17.65
N TRP A 13 2.30 -7.08 17.97
CA TRP A 13 2.78 -8.45 18.17
C TRP A 13 3.45 -9.06 16.92
N ALA A 14 3.11 -8.58 15.74
CA ALA A 14 3.65 -9.07 14.47
C ALA A 14 4.85 -8.25 13.98
N ILE A 15 5.17 -7.13 14.63
CA ILE A 15 6.28 -6.26 14.21
C ILE A 15 7.60 -6.89 14.66
N LYS A 16 8.48 -7.12 13.68
CA LYS A 16 9.83 -7.66 13.88
C LYS A 16 10.86 -6.74 13.23
N ASP A 17 12.10 -6.82 13.67
CA ASP A 17 13.21 -6.19 12.96
C ASP A 17 13.49 -6.95 11.66
N ILE A 18 13.23 -6.28 10.55
CA ILE A 18 13.46 -6.78 9.19
C ILE A 18 14.59 -6.03 8.47
N SER A 19 15.34 -5.21 9.18
CA SER A 19 16.39 -4.35 8.61
C SER A 19 17.39 -5.12 7.75
N ARG A 20 17.80 -6.31 8.23
CA ARG A 20 18.71 -7.19 7.48
C ARG A 20 18.10 -7.67 6.15
N ASN A 21 16.82 -8.03 6.15
CA ASN A 21 16.12 -8.49 4.95
C ASN A 21 15.88 -7.34 3.97
N LEU A 22 15.67 -6.12 4.48
CA LEU A 22 15.42 -4.95 3.65
C LEU A 22 16.67 -4.47 2.89
N LYS A 23 17.89 -4.77 3.36
CA LYS A 23 19.15 -4.34 2.70
C LYS A 23 19.23 -4.69 1.22
N GLN A 24 18.64 -5.79 0.79
CA GLN A 24 18.61 -6.17 -0.64
C GLN A 24 17.65 -5.29 -1.47
N TYR A 25 16.72 -4.58 -0.84
CA TYR A 25 15.74 -3.72 -1.50
C TYR A 25 16.03 -2.23 -1.32
N THR A 26 16.50 -1.83 -0.14
CA THR A 26 16.76 -0.44 0.18
C THR A 26 17.77 -0.31 1.33
N ASN A 27 18.50 0.82 1.34
CA ASN A 27 19.36 1.21 2.45
C ASN A 27 18.75 2.32 3.32
N GLY A 28 17.47 2.66 3.11
CA GLY A 28 16.78 3.73 3.81
C GLY A 28 15.27 3.69 3.61
N ASP A 29 14.68 4.87 3.66
CA ASP A 29 13.23 5.06 3.45
C ASP A 29 12.76 4.53 2.08
N TYR A 30 11.54 4.02 2.03
CA TYR A 30 10.93 3.50 0.80
C TYR A 30 9.43 3.76 0.76
N ILE A 31 8.88 3.75 -0.44
CA ILE A 31 7.43 3.78 -0.68
C ILE A 31 6.96 2.36 -0.95
N LEU A 32 5.91 1.94 -0.25
CA LEU A 32 5.32 0.60 -0.41
C LEU A 32 3.99 0.72 -1.15
N ILE A 33 3.79 -0.09 -2.18
CA ILE A 33 2.53 -0.09 -2.94
C ILE A 33 1.84 -1.45 -2.89
N PHE A 34 0.50 -1.42 -2.86
CA PHE A 34 -0.37 -2.58 -2.97
C PHE A 34 -1.33 -2.40 -4.14
N PRO A 35 -0.87 -2.67 -5.38
CA PRO A 35 -1.59 -2.34 -6.60
C PRO A 35 -2.62 -3.40 -7.00
N PHE A 36 -2.65 -4.54 -6.31
CA PHE A 36 -3.47 -5.68 -6.69
C PHE A 36 -4.74 -5.79 -5.84
N CYS A 37 -5.66 -6.58 -6.33
CA CYS A 37 -6.86 -7.02 -5.61
C CYS A 37 -7.29 -8.38 -6.16
N SER A 38 -8.18 -9.08 -5.43
CA SER A 38 -8.69 -10.35 -5.92
C SER A 38 -9.43 -10.19 -7.25
N LYS A 39 -9.32 -11.17 -8.14
CA LYS A 39 -9.99 -11.17 -9.47
C LYS A 39 -11.50 -10.89 -9.39
N LYS A 40 -12.16 -11.34 -8.32
CA LYS A 40 -13.60 -11.08 -8.07
C LYS A 40 -13.92 -9.60 -7.82
N HIS A 41 -12.92 -8.79 -7.50
CA HIS A 41 -13.08 -7.39 -7.12
C HIS A 41 -12.25 -6.45 -8.01
N SER A 42 -12.19 -6.74 -9.31
CA SER A 42 -11.40 -5.96 -10.29
C SER A 42 -11.73 -4.45 -10.28
N LYS A 43 -12.97 -4.07 -9.94
CA LYS A 43 -13.39 -2.67 -9.75
C LYS A 43 -12.62 -1.93 -8.64
N LYS A 44 -11.94 -2.66 -7.73
CA LYS A 44 -11.08 -2.08 -6.69
C LYS A 44 -9.66 -1.78 -7.18
N LYS A 45 -9.29 -2.22 -8.38
CA LYS A 45 -7.96 -2.03 -8.93
C LYS A 45 -7.85 -0.70 -9.65
N TRP A 46 -6.99 0.19 -9.13
CA TRP A 46 -6.61 1.39 -9.85
C TRP A 46 -5.63 1.02 -10.97
N PRO A 47 -5.86 1.44 -12.23
CA PRO A 47 -5.07 0.91 -13.36
C PRO A 47 -3.70 1.58 -13.55
N TYR A 48 -3.43 2.74 -12.94
CA TYR A 48 -2.30 3.60 -13.29
C TYR A 48 -1.10 3.48 -12.32
N TYR A 49 -0.90 2.32 -11.68
CA TYR A 49 0.25 2.13 -10.78
C TYR A 49 1.59 2.16 -11.52
N SER A 50 1.65 1.73 -12.77
CA SER A 50 2.89 1.78 -13.56
C SER A 50 3.34 3.21 -13.79
N GLU A 51 2.41 4.08 -14.18
CA GLU A 51 2.63 5.51 -14.41
C GLU A 51 2.96 6.23 -13.09
N LEU A 52 2.28 5.87 -12.01
CA LEU A 52 2.59 6.41 -10.68
C LEU A 52 4.03 6.10 -10.26
N ILE A 53 4.49 4.86 -10.46
CA ILE A 53 5.86 4.45 -10.11
C ILE A 53 6.89 5.28 -10.87
N VAL A 54 6.65 5.53 -12.17
CA VAL A 54 7.52 6.38 -12.98
C VAL A 54 7.55 7.80 -12.41
N SER A 55 6.38 8.39 -12.16
CA SER A 55 6.24 9.74 -11.60
C SER A 55 6.94 9.88 -10.23
N ILE A 56 6.80 8.89 -9.34
CA ILE A 56 7.50 8.89 -8.03
C ILE A 56 9.00 8.90 -8.22
N LYS A 57 9.54 8.07 -9.11
CA LYS A 57 10.98 8.00 -9.37
C LYS A 57 11.56 9.30 -9.92
N GLU A 58 10.83 9.95 -10.83
CA GLU A 58 11.21 11.23 -11.42
C GLU A 58 11.18 12.35 -10.38
N ILE A 59 10.07 12.50 -9.65
CA ILE A 59 9.87 13.58 -8.67
C ILE A 59 10.89 13.50 -7.55
N TYR A 60 11.12 12.32 -7.00
CA TYR A 60 12.02 12.11 -5.88
C TYR A 60 13.44 11.70 -6.31
N LYS A 61 13.77 11.75 -7.61
CA LYS A 61 15.11 11.43 -8.15
C LYS A 61 15.64 10.09 -7.60
N ASN A 62 14.78 9.08 -7.55
CA ASN A 62 15.06 7.76 -6.97
C ASN A 62 15.45 7.74 -5.48
N LYS A 63 15.21 8.82 -4.73
CA LYS A 63 15.47 8.89 -3.28
C LYS A 63 14.71 7.80 -2.51
N TYR A 64 13.48 7.50 -2.94
CA TYR A 64 12.62 6.49 -2.33
C TYR A 64 12.41 5.32 -3.30
N PRO A 65 13.08 4.17 -3.10
CA PRO A 65 12.74 2.97 -3.85
C PRO A 65 11.26 2.62 -3.69
N VAL A 66 10.62 2.21 -4.77
CA VAL A 66 9.24 1.72 -4.73
C VAL A 66 9.26 0.21 -4.58
N LEU A 67 8.65 -0.29 -3.52
CA LEU A 67 8.54 -1.72 -3.21
C LEU A 67 7.09 -2.18 -3.42
N VAL A 68 6.92 -3.44 -3.83
CA VAL A 68 5.63 -4.12 -3.92
C VAL A 68 5.71 -5.49 -3.25
N ALA A 69 4.72 -5.83 -2.43
CA ALA A 69 4.60 -7.13 -1.78
C ALA A 69 3.33 -7.84 -2.30
N PRO A 70 3.46 -8.70 -3.35
CA PRO A 70 2.33 -9.36 -3.97
C PRO A 70 1.84 -10.58 -3.18
N GLY A 71 0.56 -10.91 -3.35
CA GLY A 71 0.01 -12.20 -2.97
C GLY A 71 0.39 -13.32 -3.97
N PRO A 72 -0.01 -14.58 -3.70
CA PRO A 72 0.43 -15.75 -4.48
C PRO A 72 0.14 -15.66 -5.98
N ASN A 73 -1.02 -15.13 -6.34
CA ASN A 73 -1.47 -15.04 -7.74
C ASN A 73 -1.07 -13.72 -8.43
N GLU A 74 -0.28 -12.87 -7.76
CA GLU A 74 0.04 -11.51 -8.18
C GLU A 74 1.52 -11.35 -8.56
N ILE A 75 2.38 -12.34 -8.26
CA ILE A 75 3.84 -12.29 -8.45
C ILE A 75 4.20 -11.99 -9.90
N ALA A 76 3.60 -12.70 -10.85
CA ALA A 76 3.90 -12.52 -12.27
C ALA A 76 3.53 -11.11 -12.77
N GLU A 77 2.45 -10.52 -12.25
CA GLU A 77 2.04 -9.17 -12.57
C GLU A 77 2.95 -8.14 -11.86
N ALA A 78 3.32 -8.40 -10.60
CA ALA A 78 4.24 -7.55 -9.84
C ALA A 78 5.61 -7.44 -10.51
N LYS A 79 6.14 -8.54 -11.06
CA LYS A 79 7.43 -8.55 -11.79
C LYS A 79 7.43 -7.70 -13.08
N LYS A 80 6.24 -7.30 -13.59
CA LYS A 80 6.12 -6.40 -14.74
C LYS A 80 6.14 -4.92 -14.35
N LEU A 81 5.95 -4.60 -13.06
CA LEU A 81 6.02 -3.23 -12.57
C LEU A 81 7.49 -2.79 -12.44
N ASN A 82 7.75 -1.52 -12.72
CA ASN A 82 9.07 -0.92 -12.50
C ASN A 82 9.31 -0.62 -11.00
N ALA A 83 9.08 -1.64 -10.14
CA ALA A 83 9.22 -1.59 -8.70
C ALA A 83 10.02 -2.81 -8.21
N LYS A 84 10.57 -2.75 -6.99
CA LYS A 84 11.24 -3.88 -6.38
C LYS A 84 10.21 -4.81 -5.74
N VAL A 85 10.16 -6.06 -6.21
CA VAL A 85 9.21 -7.07 -5.72
C VAL A 85 9.79 -7.75 -4.48
N VAL A 86 9.10 -7.63 -3.35
CA VAL A 86 9.52 -8.24 -2.07
C VAL A 86 8.92 -9.63 -1.97
N LEU A 87 9.78 -10.64 -1.95
CA LEU A 87 9.43 -12.06 -1.90
C LEU A 87 10.30 -12.80 -0.87
N ASP A 88 9.81 -13.95 -0.44
CA ASP A 88 10.55 -14.94 0.36
C ASP A 88 10.80 -16.18 -0.52
N ASN A 89 12.03 -16.35 -1.04
CA ASN A 89 12.40 -17.44 -1.95
C ASN A 89 11.37 -17.64 -3.09
N ASP A 90 11.10 -16.56 -3.85
CA ASP A 90 10.11 -16.50 -4.94
C ASP A 90 8.64 -16.75 -4.53
N ASN A 91 8.35 -16.81 -3.24
CA ASN A 91 7.00 -16.92 -2.70
C ASN A 91 6.57 -15.60 -2.05
N PRO A 92 5.26 -15.40 -1.84
CA PRO A 92 4.77 -14.27 -1.06
C PRO A 92 5.35 -14.28 0.36
N ILE A 93 5.66 -13.12 0.88
CA ILE A 93 6.12 -12.95 2.25
C ILE A 93 5.02 -13.35 3.26
N LYS A 94 5.44 -13.83 4.43
CA LYS A 94 4.54 -14.18 5.53
C LYS A 94 3.90 -12.92 6.13
N LEU A 95 2.78 -13.10 6.82
CA LEU A 95 1.99 -11.99 7.38
C LEU A 95 2.80 -11.12 8.36
N ASP A 96 3.57 -11.72 9.24
CA ASP A 96 4.41 -11.00 10.21
C ASP A 96 5.49 -10.13 9.51
N PHE A 97 6.09 -10.66 8.45
CA PHE A 97 7.01 -9.89 7.63
C PHE A 97 6.28 -8.76 6.88
N LEU A 98 5.08 -9.02 6.34
CA LEU A 98 4.25 -8.00 5.69
C LEU A 98 3.88 -6.86 6.66
N ILE A 99 3.47 -7.19 7.89
CA ILE A 99 3.16 -6.18 8.92
C ILE A 99 4.41 -5.35 9.25
N SER A 100 5.57 -6.00 9.38
CA SER A 100 6.84 -5.31 9.64
C SER A 100 7.25 -4.42 8.46
N LEU A 101 7.06 -4.89 7.22
CA LEU A 101 7.30 -4.12 6.00
C LEU A 101 6.38 -2.88 5.93
N ILE A 102 5.11 -3.03 6.24
CA ILE A 102 4.16 -1.91 6.34
C ILE A 102 4.61 -0.94 7.42
N ASN A 103 4.99 -1.46 8.59
CA ASN A 103 5.40 -0.61 9.71
C ASN A 103 6.66 0.21 9.43
N SER A 104 7.60 -0.31 8.64
CA SER A 104 8.87 0.37 8.30
C SER A 104 8.76 1.29 7.09
N ALA A 105 7.67 1.22 6.32
CA ALA A 105 7.50 2.06 5.13
C ALA A 105 7.36 3.55 5.48
N LYS A 106 8.00 4.41 4.68
CA LYS A 106 7.87 5.87 4.76
C LYS A 106 6.49 6.34 4.35
N TYR A 107 5.99 5.80 3.24
CA TYR A 107 4.67 6.10 2.71
C TYR A 107 4.08 4.87 2.02
N ILE A 108 2.75 4.75 2.05
CA ILE A 108 2.06 3.58 1.51
C ILE A 108 0.95 4.02 0.57
N ILE A 109 0.82 3.35 -0.57
CA ILE A 109 -0.31 3.56 -1.48
C ILE A 109 -0.98 2.20 -1.73
N SER A 110 -2.28 2.12 -1.52
CA SER A 110 -3.01 0.86 -1.61
C SER A 110 -4.39 1.02 -2.24
N ASN A 111 -4.84 0.01 -2.95
CA ASN A 111 -6.27 -0.18 -3.20
C ASN A 111 -6.99 -0.58 -1.88
N ASP A 112 -8.31 -0.60 -1.89
CA ASP A 112 -9.15 -1.14 -0.79
C ASP A 112 -8.97 -2.66 -0.67
N THR A 113 -7.96 -3.07 0.09
CA THR A 113 -7.55 -4.48 0.27
C THR A 113 -7.09 -4.74 1.70
N GLY A 114 -6.80 -6.00 2.04
CA GLY A 114 -6.30 -6.38 3.37
C GLY A 114 -5.12 -5.55 3.86
N PRO A 115 -4.06 -5.32 3.07
CA PRO A 115 -2.96 -4.43 3.43
C PRO A 115 -3.39 -3.01 3.82
N ALA A 116 -4.41 -2.42 3.17
CA ALA A 116 -4.91 -1.09 3.53
C ALA A 116 -5.47 -1.05 4.97
N HIS A 117 -6.15 -2.12 5.41
CA HIS A 117 -6.60 -2.25 6.79
C HIS A 117 -5.41 -2.29 7.76
N ALA A 118 -4.38 -3.08 7.45
CA ALA A 118 -3.17 -3.13 8.28
C ALA A 118 -2.48 -1.76 8.38
N CYS A 119 -2.36 -1.02 7.26
CA CYS A 119 -1.83 0.34 7.23
C CYS A 119 -2.63 1.29 8.13
N SER A 120 -3.95 1.22 8.06
CA SER A 120 -4.84 2.03 8.90
C SER A 120 -4.68 1.70 10.38
N HIS A 121 -4.66 0.41 10.75
CA HIS A 121 -4.47 -0.03 12.15
C HIS A 121 -3.10 0.30 12.72
N LEU A 122 -2.06 0.28 11.90
CA LEU A 122 -0.70 0.70 12.28
C LEU A 122 -0.51 2.23 12.24
N ASN A 123 -1.56 2.98 11.88
CA ASN A 123 -1.52 4.43 11.75
C ASN A 123 -0.37 4.95 10.87
N LYS A 124 -0.12 4.28 9.75
CA LYS A 124 0.98 4.61 8.83
C LYS A 124 0.62 5.78 7.92
N ASN A 125 1.65 6.51 7.50
CA ASN A 125 1.50 7.54 6.48
C ASN A 125 1.18 6.89 5.13
N GLY A 126 0.12 7.33 4.49
CA GLY A 126 -0.24 6.74 3.21
C GLY A 126 -1.59 7.16 2.69
N LEU A 127 -1.98 6.48 1.62
CA LEU A 127 -3.17 6.77 0.84
C LEU A 127 -3.85 5.47 0.39
N ALA A 128 -5.15 5.34 0.68
CA ALA A 128 -5.98 4.28 0.13
C ALA A 128 -6.92 4.83 -0.95
N LEU A 129 -7.04 4.10 -2.05
CA LEU A 129 -7.82 4.47 -3.22
C LEU A 129 -9.14 3.67 -3.26
N PHE A 130 -10.26 4.40 -3.34
CA PHE A 130 -11.61 3.84 -3.34
C PHE A 130 -12.36 4.24 -4.60
N GLY A 131 -12.99 3.25 -5.23
CA GLY A 131 -14.06 3.49 -6.22
C GLY A 131 -15.44 3.46 -5.56
N SER A 132 -16.50 3.45 -6.38
CA SER A 132 -17.90 3.43 -5.91
C SER A 132 -18.34 2.12 -5.22
N HIS A 133 -17.51 1.06 -5.25
CA HIS A 133 -17.84 -0.26 -4.70
C HIS A 133 -18.06 -0.24 -3.17
N THR A 134 -17.42 0.68 -2.46
CA THR A 134 -17.57 0.90 -1.03
C THR A 134 -17.04 2.28 -0.64
N THR A 135 -17.12 2.63 0.64
CA THR A 135 -16.53 3.86 1.16
C THR A 135 -15.55 3.55 2.28
N ALA A 136 -14.52 4.38 2.43
CA ALA A 136 -13.55 4.28 3.52
C ALA A 136 -14.23 4.19 4.90
N LYS A 137 -15.31 4.95 5.10
CA LYS A 137 -16.11 4.94 6.33
C LYS A 137 -16.77 3.58 6.60
N LYS A 138 -17.32 2.91 5.57
CA LYS A 138 -17.98 1.60 5.73
C LYS A 138 -17.00 0.50 6.13
N VAL A 139 -15.78 0.56 5.62
CA VAL A 139 -14.75 -0.44 5.88
C VAL A 139 -13.78 -0.02 6.99
N ASN A 140 -14.04 1.13 7.64
CA ASN A 140 -13.22 1.69 8.72
C ASN A 140 -11.74 1.83 8.35
N ILE A 141 -11.45 2.27 7.13
CA ILE A 141 -10.13 2.64 6.65
C ILE A 141 -10.04 4.17 6.60
N GLY A 142 -8.89 4.69 6.97
CA GLY A 142 -8.61 6.11 7.01
C GLY A 142 -8.57 6.65 8.44
N ASN A 143 -7.53 7.43 8.68
CA ASN A 143 -7.28 8.13 9.94
C ASN A 143 -6.46 9.40 9.67
N THR A 144 -5.87 9.98 10.70
CA THR A 144 -5.06 11.20 10.57
C THR A 144 -3.89 11.04 9.61
N ASN A 145 -3.22 9.89 9.59
CA ASN A 145 -2.02 9.64 8.80
C ASN A 145 -2.31 8.84 7.53
N PHE A 146 -3.25 7.87 7.58
CA PHE A 146 -3.65 7.08 6.42
C PHE A 146 -4.87 7.70 5.76
N LYS A 147 -4.63 8.50 4.72
CA LYS A 147 -5.66 9.25 4.00
C LYS A 147 -6.41 8.37 3.00
N THR A 148 -7.52 8.88 2.49
CA THR A 148 -8.31 8.18 1.47
C THR A 148 -8.72 9.13 0.35
N ILE A 149 -8.69 8.63 -0.89
CA ILE A 149 -9.35 9.26 -2.04
C ILE A 149 -10.51 8.36 -2.45
N THR A 150 -11.68 8.94 -2.64
CA THR A 150 -12.86 8.22 -3.13
C THR A 150 -13.35 8.89 -4.40
N VAL A 151 -13.53 8.09 -5.46
CA VAL A 151 -14.02 8.51 -6.78
C VAL A 151 -15.14 7.59 -7.25
N ASN A 152 -15.91 7.99 -8.24
CA ASN A 152 -16.96 7.14 -8.81
C ASN A 152 -16.37 5.93 -9.54
N SER A 153 -15.30 6.14 -10.31
CA SER A 153 -14.54 5.07 -10.95
C SER A 153 -13.04 5.30 -10.76
N LEU A 154 -12.31 4.25 -10.36
CA LEU A 154 -10.86 4.34 -10.22
C LEU A 154 -10.15 4.63 -11.55
N SER A 155 -10.76 4.30 -12.69
CA SER A 155 -10.22 4.67 -14.01
C SER A 155 -10.24 6.19 -14.28
N GLU A 156 -11.04 6.96 -13.52
CA GLU A 156 -11.11 8.42 -13.64
C GLU A 156 -10.12 9.14 -12.71
N LEU A 157 -9.57 8.44 -11.73
CA LEU A 157 -8.59 9.02 -10.80
C LEU A 157 -7.24 9.18 -11.53
N LYS A 158 -6.82 10.41 -11.72
CA LYS A 158 -5.58 10.73 -12.41
C LYS A 158 -4.35 10.50 -11.53
N VAL A 159 -3.22 10.21 -12.16
CA VAL A 159 -1.92 10.03 -11.46
C VAL A 159 -1.51 11.32 -10.74
N GLU A 160 -1.77 12.48 -11.35
CA GLU A 160 -1.44 13.79 -10.78
C GLU A 160 -2.15 14.05 -9.44
N ASP A 161 -3.40 13.58 -9.28
CA ASP A 161 -4.15 13.73 -8.05
C ASP A 161 -3.54 12.90 -6.92
N VAL A 162 -3.12 11.67 -7.25
CA VAL A 162 -2.41 10.79 -6.32
C VAL A 162 -1.05 11.35 -5.95
N VAL A 163 -0.27 11.80 -6.94
CA VAL A 163 1.04 12.45 -6.74
C VAL A 163 0.93 13.69 -5.85
N THR A 164 -0.09 14.52 -6.08
CA THR A 164 -0.35 15.72 -5.26
C THR A 164 -0.56 15.35 -3.78
N ASN A 165 -1.31 14.27 -3.53
CA ASN A 165 -1.49 13.76 -2.16
C ASN A 165 -0.19 13.21 -1.55
N ILE A 166 0.64 12.52 -2.35
CA ILE A 166 1.94 12.02 -1.89
C ILE A 166 2.82 13.19 -1.45
N LYS A 167 2.97 14.22 -2.29
CA LYS A 167 3.79 15.40 -1.99
C LYS A 167 3.37 16.09 -0.70
N LYS A 168 2.08 16.30 -0.49
CA LYS A 168 1.53 16.94 0.72
C LYS A 168 1.84 16.20 2.03
N ASN A 169 2.15 14.90 1.97
CA ASN A 169 2.27 14.05 3.15
C ASN A 169 3.65 13.40 3.29
N LEU A 170 4.50 13.48 2.27
CA LEU A 170 5.85 12.90 2.28
C LEU A 170 6.95 13.97 2.39
N ASP A 171 6.69 15.16 1.87
CA ASP A 171 7.55 16.36 1.98
C ASP A 171 7.21 17.15 3.24
#